data_bbcb3a65441199f41d7421eeafcf06b8
#
_entry.id   bbcb3a65441199f41d7421eeafcf06b8
#
_cell.length_a   1.000
_cell.length_b   1.000
_cell.length_c   1.000
_cell.angle_alpha   90.00
_cell.angle_beta   90.00
_cell.angle_gamma   90.00
#
_symmetry.space_group_name_H-M   'P 1'
#
loop_
_entity.id
_entity.type
_entity.pdbx_description
1 polymer ?
#
loop_
_entity_poly.entity_id
_entity_poly.type
_entity_poly.pdbx_seq_one_letter_code
_entity_poly.pdbx_strand_id
1 'polypeptide(L)'
;NGITTMDLTDNHPEAKRKGIIALQLHKGPPMKAEFKDIQLKRLNRKEGKAAIKALVAGSESGPENRATPVSRIKATKGFKVELLYSVPAEKQGSWVNLCTDNKGRLLVSDQFGGLYRITPPKPGKTLSVDDVQPVPADIRAVNGMVWADDALYVGVNDYEKKISSGL
;
A
#
# COMPACT_ATOMS: atom_id res chain seq x y z
N ASN A 1 -0.86 -22.22 9.67
CA ASN A 1 -0.22 -21.67 10.88
C ASN A 1 -1.13 -20.71 11.66
N GLY A 2 -2.41 -20.49 11.25
CA GLY A 2 -3.40 -19.71 11.98
C GLY A 2 -3.14 -18.20 12.07
N ILE A 3 -2.19 -17.66 11.28
CA ILE A 3 -1.93 -16.23 11.21
C ILE A 3 -2.80 -15.65 10.09
N THR A 4 -3.66 -14.70 10.42
CA THR A 4 -4.40 -13.93 9.43
C THR A 4 -3.42 -13.04 8.68
N THR A 5 -3.26 -13.26 7.40
CA THR A 5 -2.36 -12.47 6.54
C THR A 5 -3.08 -11.38 5.78
N MET A 6 -4.40 -11.51 5.64
CA MET A 6 -5.25 -10.50 5.04
C MET A 6 -6.61 -10.49 5.75
N ASP A 7 -7.07 -9.30 6.07
CA ASP A 7 -8.40 -9.03 6.58
C ASP A 7 -8.92 -7.78 5.88
N LEU A 8 -10.00 -7.92 5.11
CA LEU A 8 -10.53 -6.87 4.27
C LEU A 8 -12.02 -6.67 4.50
N THR A 9 -12.42 -5.44 4.73
CA THR A 9 -13.83 -5.02 4.67
C THR A 9 -14.00 -4.03 3.52
N ASP A 10 -14.80 -4.41 2.52
CA ASP A 10 -15.13 -3.54 1.40
C ASP A 10 -16.33 -2.66 1.77
N ASN A 11 -16.06 -1.37 2.00
CA ASN A 11 -17.06 -0.35 2.31
C ASN A 11 -17.36 0.57 1.13
N HIS A 12 -16.86 0.25 -0.08
CA HIS A 12 -17.09 1.08 -1.25
C HIS A 12 -18.60 1.21 -1.54
N PRO A 13 -19.13 2.41 -1.86
CA PRO A 13 -20.55 2.61 -2.12
C PRO A 13 -21.10 1.73 -3.26
N GLU A 14 -20.24 1.39 -4.22
CA GLU A 14 -20.55 0.55 -5.37
C GLU A 14 -20.25 -0.93 -5.15
N ALA A 15 -19.82 -1.33 -3.94
CA ALA A 15 -19.54 -2.74 -3.64
C ALA A 15 -20.76 -3.60 -3.93
N LYS A 16 -20.62 -4.53 -4.86
CA LYS A 16 -21.70 -5.43 -5.25
C LYS A 16 -21.90 -6.47 -4.14
N ARG A 17 -23.08 -6.46 -3.53
CA ARG A 17 -23.46 -7.41 -2.48
C ARG A 17 -23.93 -8.76 -3.01
N LYS A 18 -23.96 -8.93 -4.33
CA LYS A 18 -24.33 -10.17 -5.03
C LYS A 18 -23.32 -10.41 -6.14
N GLY A 19 -22.82 -11.62 -6.26
CA GLY A 19 -21.84 -12.00 -7.25
C GLY A 19 -21.36 -13.43 -7.05
N ILE A 20 -20.32 -13.77 -7.78
CA ILE A 20 -19.61 -15.03 -7.63
C ILE A 20 -18.46 -14.87 -6.63
N ILE A 21 -18.14 -15.95 -5.92
CA ILE A 21 -16.89 -16.07 -5.17
C ILE A 21 -15.94 -16.85 -6.07
N ALA A 22 -14.78 -16.27 -6.38
CA ALA A 22 -13.80 -16.87 -7.27
C ALA A 22 -12.38 -16.66 -6.75
N LEU A 23 -11.50 -17.60 -7.08
CA LEU A 23 -10.06 -17.45 -6.92
C LEU A 23 -9.50 -16.90 -8.22
N GLN A 24 -8.72 -15.84 -8.14
CA GLN A 24 -8.18 -15.17 -9.31
C GLN A 24 -6.70 -15.51 -9.50
N LEU A 25 -6.33 -15.82 -10.74
CA LEU A 25 -4.96 -15.81 -11.22
C LEU A 25 -4.80 -14.66 -12.21
N HIS A 26 -3.78 -13.84 -12.00
CA HIS A 26 -3.49 -12.73 -12.91
C HIS A 26 -2.77 -13.25 -14.16
N LYS A 27 -3.08 -12.68 -15.33
CA LYS A 27 -2.36 -12.97 -16.57
C LYS A 27 -0.91 -12.45 -16.43
N GLY A 28 0.07 -13.35 -16.63
CA GLY A 28 1.49 -13.02 -16.50
C GLY A 28 2.37 -14.20 -16.91
N PRO A 29 3.65 -14.19 -16.55
CA PRO A 29 4.52 -15.35 -16.70
C PRO A 29 3.91 -16.61 -16.11
N PRO A 30 4.30 -17.81 -16.54
CA PRO A 30 3.79 -19.04 -15.95
C PRO A 30 3.92 -19.02 -14.44
N MET A 31 2.78 -19.18 -13.75
CA MET A 31 2.73 -19.26 -12.29
C MET A 31 1.84 -20.42 -11.88
N LYS A 32 2.11 -20.96 -10.70
CA LYS A 32 1.27 -21.94 -10.03
C LYS A 32 0.82 -21.36 -8.69
N ALA A 33 -0.49 -21.28 -8.48
CA ALA A 33 -1.05 -20.96 -7.18
C ALA A 33 -1.82 -22.17 -6.66
N GLU A 34 -1.55 -22.54 -5.42
CA GLU A 34 -2.20 -23.67 -4.75
C GLU A 34 -3.00 -23.13 -3.58
N PHE A 35 -4.27 -23.52 -3.52
CA PHE A 35 -5.18 -23.16 -2.45
C PHE A 35 -5.54 -24.43 -1.67
N LYS A 36 -5.57 -24.32 -0.35
CA LYS A 36 -5.86 -25.43 0.54
C LYS A 36 -6.84 -24.98 1.63
N ASP A 37 -7.64 -25.91 2.07
CA ASP A 37 -8.55 -25.73 3.21
C ASP A 37 -9.50 -24.53 3.06
N ILE A 38 -10.03 -24.33 1.85
CA ILE A 38 -10.98 -23.25 1.58
C ILE A 38 -12.30 -23.55 2.29
N GLN A 39 -12.70 -22.65 3.17
CA GLN A 39 -13.93 -22.78 3.93
C GLN A 39 -14.87 -21.60 3.65
N LEU A 40 -16.14 -21.91 3.40
CA LEU A 40 -17.21 -20.93 3.23
C LEU A 40 -18.25 -21.12 4.32
N LYS A 41 -18.45 -20.10 5.14
CA LYS A 41 -19.52 -20.08 6.14
C LYS A 41 -20.59 -19.08 5.76
N ARG A 42 -21.83 -19.52 5.64
CA ARG A 42 -22.98 -18.64 5.48
C ARG A 42 -23.35 -18.06 6.85
N LEU A 43 -23.30 -16.76 6.99
CA LEU A 43 -23.67 -16.07 8.21
C LEU A 43 -25.09 -15.54 8.10
N ASN A 44 -25.89 -15.66 9.16
CA ASN A 44 -27.12 -14.90 9.27
C ASN A 44 -26.81 -13.42 9.62
N ARG A 45 -27.82 -12.55 9.55
CA ARG A 45 -27.63 -11.09 9.75
C ARG A 45 -27.01 -10.73 11.12
N LYS A 46 -27.35 -11.51 12.17
CA LYS A 46 -26.82 -11.28 13.53
C LYS A 46 -25.37 -11.73 13.64
N GLU A 47 -25.05 -12.90 13.12
CA GLU A 47 -23.68 -13.44 13.08
C GLU A 47 -22.77 -12.58 12.20
N GLY A 48 -23.26 -12.12 11.03
CA GLY A 48 -22.51 -11.22 10.16
C GLY A 48 -22.17 -9.90 10.85
N LYS A 49 -23.14 -9.28 11.56
CA LYS A 49 -22.88 -8.06 12.34
C LYS A 49 -21.88 -8.30 13.48
N ALA A 50 -21.99 -9.44 14.17
CA ALA A 50 -21.07 -9.79 15.25
C ALA A 50 -19.65 -10.06 14.73
N ALA A 51 -19.53 -10.77 13.60
CA ALA A 51 -18.25 -11.03 12.94
C ALA A 51 -17.58 -9.71 12.49
N ILE A 52 -18.32 -8.82 11.82
CA ILE A 52 -17.82 -7.49 11.41
C ILE A 52 -17.38 -6.70 12.64
N LYS A 53 -18.19 -6.67 13.70
CA LYS A 53 -17.84 -5.97 14.95
C LYS A 53 -16.57 -6.53 15.59
N ALA A 54 -16.39 -7.86 15.59
CA ALA A 54 -15.17 -8.50 16.11
C ALA A 54 -13.95 -8.20 15.24
N LEU A 55 -14.09 -8.21 13.93
CA LEU A 55 -13.05 -7.85 12.98
C LEU A 55 -12.62 -6.38 13.14
N VAL A 56 -13.58 -5.47 13.21
CA VAL A 56 -13.31 -4.03 13.43
C VAL A 56 -12.69 -3.75 14.79
N ALA A 57 -13.11 -4.49 15.83
CA ALA A 57 -12.52 -4.34 17.17
C ALA A 57 -11.10 -4.93 17.28
N GLY A 58 -10.78 -5.92 16.43
CA GLY A 58 -9.43 -6.53 16.34
C GLY A 58 -8.53 -5.83 15.32
N SER A 59 -9.08 -5.01 14.42
CA SER A 59 -8.31 -4.16 13.54
C SER A 59 -8.08 -2.81 14.25
N GLU A 60 -6.85 -2.51 14.57
CA GLU A 60 -6.43 -1.16 14.97
C GLU A 60 -6.52 -0.16 13.81
N SER A 61 -7.05 -0.56 12.67
CA SER A 61 -7.40 0.30 11.56
C SER A 61 -8.69 1.06 11.94
N GLY A 62 -8.52 2.25 12.50
CA GLY A 62 -9.55 3.27 12.50
C GLY A 62 -9.97 3.61 11.05
N PRO A 63 -10.91 4.55 10.86
CA PRO A 63 -11.41 4.94 9.53
C PRO A 63 -10.33 5.53 8.61
N GLU A 64 -9.12 5.73 9.09
CA GLU A 64 -7.97 6.18 8.32
C GLU A 64 -7.15 4.99 7.82
N ASN A 65 -6.69 5.10 6.59
CA ASN A 65 -5.78 4.15 5.98
C ASN A 65 -4.42 4.21 6.70
N ARG A 66 -4.24 3.40 7.72
CA ARG A 66 -3.03 3.38 8.54
C ARG A 66 -2.06 2.30 8.09
N ALA A 67 -0.77 2.57 8.23
CA ALA A 67 0.26 1.57 8.01
C ALA A 67 0.07 0.35 8.93
N THR A 68 0.51 -0.81 8.45
CA THR A 68 0.48 -2.05 9.23
C THR A 68 1.23 -1.87 10.56
N PRO A 69 0.63 -2.17 11.72
CA PRO A 69 1.31 -2.09 13.00
C PRO A 69 2.57 -2.96 13.02
N VAL A 70 3.65 -2.44 13.60
CA VAL A 70 4.94 -3.15 13.68
C VAL A 70 4.81 -4.51 14.38
N SER A 71 3.93 -4.63 15.37
CA SER A 71 3.65 -5.88 16.07
C SER A 71 3.13 -7.02 15.16
N ARG A 72 2.58 -6.69 14.00
CA ARG A 72 2.09 -7.64 13.00
C ARG A 72 3.14 -8.04 11.96
N ILE A 73 4.33 -7.42 11.99
CA ILE A 73 5.41 -7.67 11.03
C ILE A 73 6.46 -8.55 11.70
N LYS A 74 6.71 -9.73 11.13
CA LYS A 74 7.75 -10.64 11.59
C LYS A 74 9.06 -10.35 10.84
N ALA A 75 10.02 -9.77 11.54
CA ALA A 75 11.35 -9.52 10.98
C ALA A 75 12.29 -10.72 11.19
N THR A 76 13.23 -10.91 10.27
CA THR A 76 14.33 -11.85 10.42
C THR A 76 15.30 -11.36 11.51
N LYS A 77 16.00 -12.30 12.18
CA LYS A 77 17.02 -11.96 13.19
C LYS A 77 18.06 -10.99 12.61
N GLY A 78 18.35 -9.94 13.36
CA GLY A 78 19.26 -8.87 12.96
C GLY A 78 18.57 -7.66 12.29
N PHE A 79 17.29 -7.76 11.97
CA PHE A 79 16.51 -6.63 11.46
C PHE A 79 15.52 -6.11 12.50
N LYS A 80 15.38 -4.78 12.55
CA LYS A 80 14.37 -4.09 13.36
C LYS A 80 13.41 -3.38 12.41
N VAL A 81 12.11 -3.56 12.62
CA VAL A 81 11.06 -2.85 11.88
C VAL A 81 10.60 -1.67 12.71
N GLU A 82 10.56 -0.50 12.09
CA GLU A 82 10.04 0.73 12.69
C GLU A 82 9.04 1.37 11.75
N LEU A 83 7.93 1.86 12.28
CA LEU A 83 6.98 2.66 11.52
C LEU A 83 7.51 4.09 11.43
N LEU A 84 7.86 4.52 10.23
CA LEU A 84 8.34 5.89 9.98
C LEU A 84 7.18 6.84 9.72
N TYR A 85 6.21 6.41 8.91
CA TYR A 85 5.13 7.27 8.43
C TYR A 85 3.92 6.45 7.99
N SER A 86 2.72 6.96 8.28
CA SER A 86 1.48 6.45 7.69
C SER A 86 0.98 7.47 6.68
N VAL A 87 0.94 7.07 5.40
CA VAL A 87 0.56 7.96 4.31
C VAL A 87 -0.91 8.36 4.43
N PRO A 88 -1.24 9.65 4.53
CA PRO A 88 -2.63 10.12 4.48
C PRO A 88 -3.12 10.05 3.02
N ALA A 89 -3.81 8.96 2.67
CA ALA A 89 -4.17 8.63 1.30
C ALA A 89 -5.00 9.73 0.60
N GLU A 90 -5.86 10.42 1.32
CA GLU A 90 -6.67 11.53 0.80
C GLU A 90 -5.85 12.78 0.42
N LYS A 91 -4.60 12.91 0.93
CA LYS A 91 -3.71 14.05 0.67
C LYS A 91 -2.53 13.68 -0.22
N GLN A 92 -2.01 12.48 -0.08
CA GLN A 92 -0.76 12.04 -0.69
C GLN A 92 -0.93 10.77 -1.54
N GLY A 93 -2.16 10.30 -1.73
CA GLY A 93 -2.51 9.19 -2.57
C GLY A 93 -1.97 7.84 -2.07
N SER A 94 -1.71 6.95 -3.01
CA SER A 94 -1.22 5.60 -2.76
C SER A 94 0.22 5.48 -3.26
N TRP A 95 1.18 5.35 -2.35
CA TRP A 95 2.58 5.22 -2.72
C TRP A 95 2.89 3.82 -3.23
N VAL A 96 3.42 3.75 -4.44
CA VAL A 96 3.64 2.48 -5.15
C VAL A 96 5.11 2.19 -5.46
N ASN A 97 5.97 3.19 -5.43
CA ASN A 97 7.41 3.03 -5.65
C ASN A 97 8.23 3.80 -4.65
N LEU A 98 9.45 3.32 -4.43
CA LEU A 98 10.43 3.94 -3.58
C LEU A 98 11.83 3.69 -4.14
N CYS A 99 12.65 4.76 -4.19
CA CYS A 99 14.09 4.65 -4.40
C CYS A 99 14.84 5.66 -3.50
N THR A 100 16.16 5.57 -3.47
CA THR A 100 17.01 6.52 -2.75
C THR A 100 17.82 7.36 -3.73
N ASP A 101 18.04 8.64 -3.42
CA ASP A 101 18.96 9.49 -4.15
C ASP A 101 20.42 9.41 -3.59
N ASN A 102 21.35 10.11 -4.23
CA ASN A 102 22.75 10.16 -3.83
C ASN A 102 23.02 10.85 -2.48
N LYS A 103 21.99 11.47 -1.87
CA LYS A 103 22.05 12.09 -0.53
C LYS A 103 21.38 11.24 0.53
N GLY A 104 20.95 9.99 0.19
CA GLY A 104 20.28 9.09 1.09
C GLY A 104 18.83 9.50 1.42
N ARG A 105 18.22 10.39 0.62
CA ARG A 105 16.81 10.74 0.77
C ARG A 105 15.95 9.72 0.03
N LEU A 106 14.76 9.47 0.55
CA LEU A 106 13.77 8.62 -0.11
C LEU A 106 12.99 9.45 -1.13
N LEU A 107 12.81 8.90 -2.31
CA LEU A 107 11.89 9.38 -3.33
C LEU A 107 10.76 8.37 -3.46
N VAL A 108 9.53 8.84 -3.41
CA VAL A 108 8.33 7.99 -3.49
C VAL A 108 7.35 8.56 -4.50
N SER A 109 6.56 7.68 -5.13
CA SER A 109 5.55 8.08 -6.11
C SER A 109 4.15 7.69 -5.65
N ASP A 110 3.20 8.61 -5.81
CA ASP A 110 1.78 8.30 -5.80
C ASP A 110 1.37 7.63 -7.12
N GLN A 111 0.57 6.59 -7.03
CA GLN A 111 0.10 5.80 -8.18
C GLN A 111 -0.53 6.64 -9.29
N PHE A 112 -1.25 7.70 -8.92
CA PHE A 112 -1.97 8.58 -9.86
C PHE A 112 -1.54 10.05 -9.75
N GLY A 113 -0.79 10.38 -8.73
CA GLY A 113 -0.31 11.73 -8.43
C GLY A 113 1.17 11.91 -8.72
N GLY A 114 1.76 12.87 -8.00
CA GLY A 114 3.15 13.28 -8.18
C GLY A 114 4.16 12.47 -7.36
N LEU A 115 5.30 13.09 -7.19
CA LEU A 115 6.44 12.54 -6.44
C LEU A 115 6.61 13.27 -5.13
N TYR A 116 7.12 12.58 -4.13
CA TYR A 116 7.51 13.16 -2.85
C TYR A 116 8.95 12.78 -2.50
N ARG A 117 9.59 13.64 -1.74
CA ARG A 117 10.93 13.45 -1.22
C ARG A 117 10.93 13.53 0.30
N ILE A 118 11.64 12.61 0.93
CA ILE A 118 11.68 12.45 2.37
C ILE A 118 13.12 12.29 2.81
N THR A 119 13.54 13.06 3.81
CA THR A 119 14.80 12.80 4.51
C THR A 119 14.51 11.80 5.63
N PRO A 120 15.09 10.59 5.60
CA PRO A 120 14.87 9.60 6.65
C PRO A 120 15.23 10.20 8.02
N PRO A 121 14.38 10.02 9.03
CA PRO A 121 14.70 10.49 10.38
C PRO A 121 15.74 9.58 11.03
N LYS A 122 16.31 10.02 12.15
CA LYS A 122 17.14 9.14 12.99
C LYS A 122 16.32 7.94 13.49
N PRO A 123 16.95 6.77 13.71
CA PRO A 123 16.26 5.60 14.25
C PRO A 123 15.43 5.92 15.51
N GLY A 124 14.22 5.38 15.59
CA GLY A 124 13.28 5.63 16.67
C GLY A 124 12.50 6.94 16.60
N LYS A 125 12.63 7.69 15.51
CA LYS A 125 11.83 8.88 15.21
C LYS A 125 10.84 8.59 14.09
N THR A 126 9.67 9.23 14.15
CA THR A 126 8.64 9.21 13.10
C THR A 126 8.66 10.50 12.31
N LEU A 127 8.07 10.45 11.12
CA LEU A 127 7.85 11.60 10.25
C LEU A 127 6.47 12.22 10.50
N SER A 128 6.39 13.51 10.31
CA SER A 128 5.13 14.26 10.18
C SER A 128 4.79 14.48 8.70
N VAL A 129 3.61 15.01 8.42
CA VAL A 129 3.22 15.37 7.04
C VAL A 129 4.12 16.45 6.44
N ASP A 130 4.66 17.34 7.27
CA ASP A 130 5.52 18.45 6.84
C ASP A 130 6.94 17.98 6.44
N ASP A 131 7.35 16.80 6.89
CA ASP A 131 8.62 16.18 6.50
C ASP A 131 8.56 15.55 5.09
N VAL A 132 7.37 15.42 4.52
CA VAL A 132 7.12 14.85 3.19
C VAL A 132 6.97 15.97 2.18
N GLN A 133 8.03 16.24 1.44
CA GLN A 133 8.11 17.36 0.52
C GLN A 133 7.70 16.93 -0.90
N PRO A 134 6.74 17.61 -1.56
CA PRO A 134 6.47 17.36 -2.97
C PRO A 134 7.69 17.70 -3.82
N VAL A 135 7.97 16.90 -4.82
CA VAL A 135 8.98 17.19 -5.84
C VAL A 135 8.33 18.10 -6.87
N PRO A 136 8.88 19.30 -7.14
CA PRO A 136 8.31 20.27 -8.08
C PRO A 136 8.60 19.86 -9.54
N ALA A 137 8.05 18.72 -9.96
CA ALA A 137 8.12 18.23 -11.33
C ALA A 137 6.69 18.03 -11.85
N ASP A 138 6.47 18.46 -13.08
CA ASP A 138 5.18 18.23 -13.77
C ASP A 138 5.14 16.78 -14.29
N ILE A 139 5.06 15.84 -13.36
CA ILE A 139 5.04 14.41 -13.61
C ILE A 139 4.07 13.71 -12.67
N ARG A 140 3.42 12.66 -13.16
CA ARG A 140 2.44 11.87 -12.42
C ARG A 140 2.47 10.41 -12.85
N ALA A 141 1.73 9.58 -12.12
CA ALA A 141 1.54 8.16 -12.45
C ALA A 141 2.86 7.40 -12.69
N VAL A 142 3.87 7.73 -11.88
CA VAL A 142 5.18 7.09 -11.93
C VAL A 142 5.07 5.71 -11.26
N ASN A 143 5.29 4.67 -12.05
CA ASN A 143 5.19 3.27 -11.64
C ASN A 143 6.55 2.53 -11.62
N GLY A 144 7.63 3.24 -11.87
CA GLY A 144 9.00 2.75 -11.74
C GLY A 144 9.95 3.91 -11.51
N MET A 145 10.94 3.73 -10.64
CA MET A 145 11.95 4.75 -10.36
C MET A 145 13.30 4.13 -10.09
N VAL A 146 14.33 4.79 -10.59
CA VAL A 146 15.73 4.49 -10.23
C VAL A 146 16.54 5.77 -10.22
N TRP A 147 17.42 5.90 -9.24
CA TRP A 147 18.43 6.95 -9.21
C TRP A 147 19.72 6.40 -9.79
N ALA A 148 20.20 7.00 -10.85
CA ALA A 148 21.46 6.65 -11.50
C ALA A 148 22.08 7.92 -12.15
N ASP A 149 23.39 7.96 -12.25
CA ASP A 149 24.14 9.05 -12.91
C ASP A 149 23.70 10.47 -12.48
N ASP A 150 23.47 10.64 -11.16
CA ASP A 150 22.98 11.88 -10.55
C ASP A 150 21.61 12.35 -11.05
N ALA A 151 20.83 11.48 -11.68
CA ALA A 151 19.49 11.75 -12.18
C ALA A 151 18.47 10.73 -11.67
N LEU A 152 17.21 11.16 -11.58
CA LEU A 152 16.08 10.31 -11.32
C LEU A 152 15.44 9.89 -12.65
N TYR A 153 15.53 8.62 -12.98
CA TYR A 153 14.80 8.02 -14.11
C TYR A 153 13.45 7.51 -13.64
N VAL A 154 12.39 7.80 -14.36
CA VAL A 154 11.02 7.45 -13.98
C VAL A 154 10.28 6.81 -15.14
N GLY A 155 9.62 5.69 -14.87
CA GLY A 155 8.69 5.05 -15.77
C GLY A 155 7.26 5.51 -15.49
N VAL A 156 6.65 6.20 -16.43
CA VAL A 156 5.28 6.71 -16.35
C VAL A 156 4.30 5.72 -16.96
N ASN A 157 3.20 5.45 -16.27
CA ASN A 157 2.09 4.66 -16.77
C ASN A 157 0.76 5.36 -16.43
N ASP A 158 0.41 6.39 -17.20
CA ASP A 158 -0.78 7.19 -16.97
C ASP A 158 -2.00 6.63 -17.71
N TYR A 159 -2.84 5.88 -17.00
CA TYR A 159 -4.09 5.35 -17.54
C TYR A 159 -5.10 6.43 -17.93
N GLU A 160 -5.04 7.60 -17.29
CA GLU A 160 -5.90 8.73 -17.61
C GLU A 160 -5.43 9.50 -18.85
N LYS A 161 -4.25 9.14 -19.39
CA LYS A 161 -3.65 9.74 -20.60
C LYS A 161 -3.50 11.26 -20.54
N LYS A 162 -3.33 11.81 -19.33
CA LYS A 162 -3.06 13.25 -19.12
C LYS A 162 -1.64 13.62 -19.49
N ILE A 163 -0.72 12.65 -19.38
CA ILE A 163 0.67 12.77 -19.87
C ILE A 163 1.04 11.52 -20.66
N SER A 164 2.08 11.62 -21.47
CA SER A 164 2.58 10.46 -22.24
C SER A 164 3.19 9.43 -21.30
N SER A 165 2.81 8.15 -21.48
CA SER A 165 3.48 7.05 -20.81
C SER A 165 4.83 6.78 -21.47
N GLY A 166 5.82 6.38 -20.66
CA GLY A 166 7.17 6.09 -21.14
C GLY A 166 8.22 6.31 -20.05
N LEU A 167 9.46 6.43 -20.47
CA LEU A 167 10.64 6.72 -19.63
C LEU A 167 11.06 8.16 -19.83
#